data_2bec168faebeb2a71e7dd65091fb3a30
#
_entry.id   2bec168faebeb2a71e7dd65091fb3a30
#
_cell.length_a   1.000
_cell.length_b   1.000
_cell.length_c   1.000
_cell.angle_alpha   90.00
_cell.angle_beta   90.00
_cell.angle_gamma   90.00
#
_symmetry.space_group_name_H-M   'P 1'
#
loop_
_entity.id
_entity.type
_entity.pdbx_description
1 polymer ?
#
loop_
_entity_poly.entity_id
_entity_poly.type
_entity_poly.pdbx_seq_one_letter_code
_entity_poly.pdbx_strand_id
1 'polypeptide(L)'
;MQTCVIYVKGNEASETAVAKTVASLECKKWDYALVEGVTAKTIDHDEFPFPVLKNSRLESFQLNTKEIEQKKYLTKKACLFNNLRMARFVIDKNQPAIFMEHDVVVTTDQPTAHGVHDFCFLNMDGAFFDPSALNKTHLRAWWQNHTHKLGVQEFPYNYPLRYYKNSIYFNSAMTPGTSAYILTVSGAKKLLKSVEIGLEQSDFIINSSVMELQYLYPSPVKFQKVNPNLSHIL
;
A
#
# COMPACT_ATOMS: atom_id res chain seq x y z
N MET A 1 8.81 -16.15 5.55
CA MET A 1 7.71 -15.14 5.64
C MET A 1 6.97 -15.16 4.32
N GLN A 2 5.67 -15.36 4.32
CA GLN A 2 4.89 -15.49 3.08
C GLN A 2 4.69 -14.12 2.40
N THR A 3 4.78 -14.08 1.07
CA THR A 3 4.41 -12.93 0.26
C THR A 3 3.03 -13.17 -0.36
N CYS A 4 2.09 -12.26 -0.13
CA CYS A 4 0.77 -12.28 -0.76
C CYS A 4 0.76 -11.28 -1.91
N VAL A 5 0.59 -11.78 -3.14
CA VAL A 5 0.51 -10.95 -4.35
C VAL A 5 -0.95 -10.80 -4.73
N ILE A 6 -1.45 -9.56 -4.64
CA ILE A 6 -2.84 -9.24 -4.98
C ILE A 6 -2.95 -8.99 -6.48
N TYR A 7 -3.89 -9.66 -7.15
CA TYR A 7 -4.21 -9.44 -8.56
C TYR A 7 -5.72 -9.47 -8.82
N VAL A 8 -6.15 -8.95 -9.95
CA VAL A 8 -7.57 -8.95 -10.36
C VAL A 8 -7.79 -10.04 -11.41
N LYS A 9 -8.44 -11.11 -11.01
CA LYS A 9 -8.79 -12.21 -11.89
C LYS A 9 -9.79 -11.77 -12.97
N GLY A 10 -9.58 -12.22 -14.20
CA GLY A 10 -10.39 -11.83 -15.35
C GLY A 10 -10.08 -10.42 -15.89
N ASN A 11 -9.06 -9.75 -15.36
CA ASN A 11 -8.53 -8.51 -15.92
C ASN A 11 -7.20 -8.80 -16.62
N GLU A 12 -7.18 -8.76 -17.94
CA GLU A 12 -6.04 -9.13 -18.79
C GLU A 12 -4.77 -8.34 -18.42
N ALA A 13 -4.91 -7.05 -18.12
CA ALA A 13 -3.76 -6.21 -17.75
C ALA A 13 -3.19 -6.62 -16.39
N SER A 14 -4.05 -6.92 -15.41
CA SER A 14 -3.63 -7.42 -14.10
C SER A 14 -2.99 -8.79 -14.19
N GLU A 15 -3.56 -9.69 -15.00
CA GLU A 15 -3.03 -11.04 -15.22
C GLU A 15 -1.68 -11.02 -15.96
N THR A 16 -1.53 -10.13 -16.94
CA THR A 16 -0.24 -9.91 -17.61
C THR A 16 0.81 -9.35 -16.66
N ALA A 17 0.43 -8.40 -15.81
CA ALA A 17 1.34 -7.81 -14.84
C ALA A 17 1.76 -8.81 -13.77
N VAL A 18 0.80 -9.57 -13.19
CA VAL A 18 1.11 -10.57 -12.16
C VAL A 18 2.02 -11.68 -12.68
N ALA A 19 1.91 -12.07 -13.95
CA ALA A 19 2.82 -13.06 -14.55
C ALA A 19 4.29 -12.61 -14.48
N LYS A 20 4.57 -11.33 -14.71
CA LYS A 20 5.92 -10.76 -14.58
C LYS A 20 6.36 -10.67 -13.11
N THR A 21 5.44 -10.34 -12.21
CA THR A 21 5.69 -10.36 -10.76
C THR A 21 6.11 -11.76 -10.32
N VAL A 22 5.32 -12.79 -10.70
CA VAL A 22 5.58 -14.20 -10.40
C VAL A 22 6.95 -14.63 -10.93
N ALA A 23 7.24 -14.36 -12.19
CA ALA A 23 8.54 -14.71 -12.79
C ALA A 23 9.72 -14.10 -12.00
N SER A 24 9.57 -12.86 -11.47
CA SER A 24 10.59 -12.23 -10.64
C SER A 24 10.72 -12.89 -9.27
N LEU A 25 9.60 -13.27 -8.64
CA LEU A 25 9.58 -13.97 -7.34
C LEU A 25 10.24 -15.35 -7.45
N GLU A 26 9.90 -16.11 -8.48
CA GLU A 26 10.51 -17.43 -8.75
C GLU A 26 12.01 -17.33 -9.00
N CYS A 27 12.45 -16.33 -9.81
CA CYS A 27 13.86 -16.08 -10.07
C CYS A 27 14.64 -15.78 -8.79
N LYS A 28 14.03 -15.08 -7.83
CA LYS A 28 14.60 -14.70 -6.53
C LYS A 28 14.25 -15.66 -5.41
N LYS A 29 13.53 -16.75 -5.70
CA LYS A 29 13.11 -17.79 -4.75
C LYS A 29 12.34 -17.25 -3.54
N TRP A 30 11.50 -16.25 -3.76
CA TRP A 30 10.61 -15.78 -2.70
C TRP A 30 9.47 -16.78 -2.48
N ASP A 31 9.10 -16.98 -1.21
CA ASP A 31 7.87 -17.69 -0.84
C ASP A 31 6.66 -16.80 -1.10
N TYR A 32 5.74 -17.22 -1.97
CA TYR A 32 4.59 -16.41 -2.38
C TYR A 32 3.30 -17.19 -2.54
N ALA A 33 2.19 -16.48 -2.44
CA ALA A 33 0.86 -16.94 -2.82
C ALA A 33 0.15 -15.85 -3.63
N LEU A 34 -0.58 -16.27 -4.67
CA LEU A 34 -1.47 -15.37 -5.40
C LEU A 34 -2.80 -15.25 -4.66
N VAL A 35 -3.27 -14.03 -4.49
CA VAL A 35 -4.52 -13.71 -3.80
C VAL A 35 -5.41 -12.91 -4.75
N GLU A 36 -6.62 -13.42 -5.01
CA GLU A 36 -7.59 -12.67 -5.80
C GLU A 36 -8.07 -11.45 -4.99
N GLY A 37 -7.81 -10.27 -5.53
CA GLY A 37 -8.20 -9.01 -4.93
C GLY A 37 -9.67 -8.69 -5.17
N VAL A 38 -10.29 -8.01 -4.22
CA VAL A 38 -11.61 -7.39 -4.44
C VAL A 38 -11.47 -6.18 -5.36
N THR A 39 -12.51 -5.96 -6.14
CA THR A 39 -12.64 -4.85 -7.08
C THR A 39 -13.87 -4.01 -6.74
N ALA A 40 -14.05 -2.89 -7.42
CA ALA A 40 -15.27 -2.07 -7.33
C ALA A 40 -16.56 -2.87 -7.64
N LYS A 41 -16.46 -3.99 -8.38
CA LYS A 41 -17.60 -4.84 -8.75
C LYS A 41 -17.85 -6.00 -7.77
N THR A 42 -16.81 -6.45 -7.07
CA THR A 42 -16.86 -7.64 -6.21
C THR A 42 -16.73 -7.33 -4.72
N ILE A 43 -16.64 -6.04 -4.38
CA ILE A 43 -16.54 -5.60 -2.99
C ILE A 43 -17.81 -5.95 -2.22
N ASP A 44 -17.64 -6.65 -1.10
CA ASP A 44 -18.70 -6.85 -0.11
C ASP A 44 -18.63 -5.72 0.92
N HIS A 45 -19.62 -4.84 0.90
CA HIS A 45 -19.66 -3.68 1.77
C HIS A 45 -19.86 -4.04 3.26
N ASP A 46 -20.42 -5.21 3.53
CA ASP A 46 -20.69 -5.70 4.89
C ASP A 46 -19.47 -6.39 5.51
N GLU A 47 -18.43 -6.68 4.73
CA GLU A 47 -17.20 -7.27 5.25
C GLU A 47 -16.48 -6.34 6.26
N PHE A 48 -16.50 -5.03 6.01
CA PHE A 48 -16.00 -3.99 6.91
C PHE A 48 -17.05 -2.89 7.04
N PRO A 49 -18.07 -3.06 7.90
CA PRO A 49 -19.26 -2.21 7.97
C PRO A 49 -19.02 -0.91 8.74
N PHE A 50 -17.89 -0.28 8.50
CA PHE A 50 -17.55 1.00 9.14
C PHE A 50 -17.96 2.18 8.25
N PRO A 51 -18.35 3.33 8.83
CA PRO A 51 -18.63 4.54 8.08
C PRO A 51 -17.37 5.06 7.40
N VAL A 52 -17.55 5.84 6.35
CA VAL A 52 -16.43 6.60 5.76
C VAL A 52 -16.04 7.72 6.72
N LEU A 53 -14.74 7.89 6.92
CA LEU A 53 -14.19 8.91 7.82
C LEU A 53 -14.52 10.32 7.30
N LYS A 54 -15.06 11.18 8.17
CA LYS A 54 -15.35 12.58 7.83
C LYS A 54 -14.10 13.36 7.48
N ASN A 55 -14.23 14.27 6.51
CA ASN A 55 -13.13 15.08 5.98
C ASN A 55 -11.96 14.25 5.43
N SER A 56 -12.25 13.04 4.98
CA SER A 56 -11.27 12.12 4.39
C SER A 56 -11.19 12.26 2.87
N ARG A 57 -10.16 11.69 2.29
CA ARG A 57 -10.06 11.59 0.83
C ARG A 57 -11.15 10.69 0.28
N LEU A 58 -11.43 9.60 0.96
CA LEU A 58 -12.47 8.66 0.55
C LEU A 58 -13.85 9.31 0.57
N GLU A 59 -14.16 10.12 1.59
CA GLU A 59 -15.41 10.90 1.65
C GLU A 59 -15.52 11.91 0.49
N SER A 60 -14.42 12.57 0.13
CA SER A 60 -14.43 13.53 -0.98
C SER A 60 -14.83 12.90 -2.32
N PHE A 61 -14.51 11.63 -2.54
CA PHE A 61 -14.99 10.86 -3.70
C PHE A 61 -16.46 10.42 -3.52
N GLN A 62 -16.83 9.97 -2.31
CA GLN A 62 -18.19 9.51 -1.99
C GLN A 62 -19.23 10.61 -2.19
N LEU A 63 -18.94 11.84 -1.75
CA LEU A 63 -19.85 12.98 -1.84
C LEU A 63 -19.92 13.60 -3.24
N ASN A 64 -19.04 13.23 -4.14
CA ASN A 64 -19.01 13.75 -5.51
C ASN A 64 -20.03 12.99 -6.36
N THR A 65 -20.93 13.72 -7.02
CA THR A 65 -21.98 13.15 -7.87
C THR A 65 -21.53 12.75 -9.26
N LYS A 66 -20.31 13.10 -9.68
CA LYS A 66 -19.77 12.72 -11.00
C LYS A 66 -19.49 11.22 -11.05
N GLU A 67 -19.94 10.53 -12.08
CA GLU A 67 -19.76 9.08 -12.25
C GLU A 67 -18.29 8.64 -12.12
N ILE A 68 -17.36 9.40 -12.69
CA ILE A 68 -15.93 9.10 -12.61
C ILE A 68 -15.41 9.13 -11.15
N GLU A 69 -15.92 10.03 -10.32
CA GLU A 69 -15.52 10.13 -8.93
C GLU A 69 -16.17 9.01 -8.09
N GLN A 70 -17.41 8.62 -8.40
CA GLN A 70 -18.06 7.46 -7.79
C GLN A 70 -17.30 6.16 -8.13
N LYS A 71 -16.84 6.01 -9.38
CA LYS A 71 -15.98 4.88 -9.75
C LYS A 71 -14.66 4.90 -8.98
N LYS A 72 -14.03 6.06 -8.80
CA LYS A 72 -12.83 6.21 -7.96
C LYS A 72 -13.10 5.84 -6.51
N TYR A 73 -14.23 6.26 -5.94
CA TYR A 73 -14.64 5.90 -4.59
C TYR A 73 -14.64 4.38 -4.39
N LEU A 74 -15.36 3.66 -5.25
CA LEU A 74 -15.46 2.20 -5.17
C LEU A 74 -14.10 1.52 -5.36
N THR A 75 -13.30 2.01 -6.31
CA THR A 75 -11.95 1.49 -6.55
C THR A 75 -11.05 1.69 -5.32
N LYS A 76 -11.03 2.89 -4.73
CA LYS A 76 -10.22 3.19 -3.55
C LYS A 76 -10.70 2.43 -2.31
N LYS A 77 -12.01 2.24 -2.17
CA LYS A 77 -12.58 1.38 -1.12
C LYS A 77 -12.17 -0.08 -1.30
N ALA A 78 -12.18 -0.60 -2.52
CA ALA A 78 -11.70 -1.96 -2.81
C ALA A 78 -10.20 -2.14 -2.50
N CYS A 79 -9.34 -1.16 -2.85
CA CYS A 79 -7.94 -1.17 -2.46
C CYS A 79 -7.77 -1.22 -0.93
N LEU A 80 -8.55 -0.42 -0.19
CA LEU A 80 -8.53 -0.47 1.27
C LEU A 80 -8.92 -1.86 1.78
N PHE A 81 -9.98 -2.46 1.25
CA PHE A 81 -10.45 -3.78 1.69
C PHE A 81 -9.41 -4.87 1.44
N ASN A 82 -8.67 -4.81 0.35
CA ASN A 82 -7.54 -5.71 0.12
C ASN A 82 -6.47 -5.58 1.20
N ASN A 83 -6.15 -4.36 1.63
CA ASN A 83 -5.19 -4.13 2.73
C ASN A 83 -5.74 -4.62 4.08
N LEU A 84 -7.04 -4.46 4.35
CA LEU A 84 -7.67 -4.95 5.58
C LEU A 84 -7.75 -6.48 5.63
N ARG A 85 -8.03 -7.13 4.49
CA ARG A 85 -7.95 -8.60 4.36
C ARG A 85 -6.54 -9.10 4.63
N MET A 86 -5.53 -8.39 4.15
CA MET A 86 -4.14 -8.71 4.45
C MET A 86 -3.85 -8.57 5.95
N ALA A 87 -4.36 -7.54 6.61
CA ALA A 87 -4.21 -7.38 8.05
C ALA A 87 -4.88 -8.54 8.82
N ARG A 88 -6.07 -8.98 8.44
CA ARG A 88 -6.72 -10.18 9.00
C ARG A 88 -5.85 -11.43 8.80
N PHE A 89 -5.36 -11.65 7.58
CA PHE A 89 -4.48 -12.78 7.28
C PHE A 89 -3.24 -12.82 8.20
N VAL A 90 -2.57 -11.67 8.42
CA VAL A 90 -1.40 -11.55 9.30
C VAL A 90 -1.76 -11.91 10.75
N ILE A 91 -2.93 -11.48 11.24
CA ILE A 91 -3.41 -11.80 12.59
C ILE A 91 -3.75 -13.27 12.71
N ASP A 92 -4.48 -13.84 11.75
CA ASP A 92 -4.92 -15.25 11.75
C ASP A 92 -3.72 -16.20 11.70
N LYS A 93 -2.70 -15.88 10.94
CA LYS A 93 -1.44 -16.64 10.89
C LYS A 93 -0.52 -16.36 12.07
N ASN A 94 -0.78 -15.31 12.84
CA ASN A 94 0.06 -14.82 13.93
C ASN A 94 1.54 -14.66 13.54
N GLN A 95 1.80 -14.19 12.34
CA GLN A 95 3.15 -13.94 11.81
C GLN A 95 3.17 -12.82 10.79
N PRO A 96 4.30 -12.08 10.65
CA PRO A 96 4.43 -11.06 9.61
C PRO A 96 4.28 -11.65 8.21
N ALA A 97 3.78 -10.82 7.28
CA ALA A 97 3.74 -11.18 5.87
C ALA A 97 4.08 -9.98 4.99
N ILE A 98 4.43 -10.25 3.73
CA ILE A 98 4.63 -9.24 2.69
C ILE A 98 3.34 -9.14 1.89
N PHE A 99 2.86 -7.93 1.69
CA PHE A 99 1.84 -7.60 0.71
C PHE A 99 2.50 -7.04 -0.54
N MET A 100 2.03 -7.42 -1.72
CA MET A 100 2.49 -6.88 -3.00
C MET A 100 1.32 -6.69 -3.97
N GLU A 101 1.30 -5.58 -4.68
CA GLU A 101 0.44 -5.40 -5.84
C GLU A 101 1.01 -6.13 -7.07
N HIS A 102 0.15 -6.43 -8.05
CA HIS A 102 0.51 -7.22 -9.23
C HIS A 102 1.48 -6.53 -10.20
N ASP A 103 1.70 -5.23 -10.07
CA ASP A 103 2.50 -4.40 -10.99
C ASP A 103 3.92 -4.10 -10.49
N VAL A 104 4.41 -4.84 -9.52
CA VAL A 104 5.76 -4.73 -8.97
C VAL A 104 6.59 -5.96 -9.28
N VAL A 105 7.91 -5.82 -9.31
CA VAL A 105 8.87 -6.93 -9.45
C VAL A 105 9.90 -6.86 -8.34
N VAL A 106 10.36 -8.03 -7.90
CA VAL A 106 11.42 -8.14 -6.90
C VAL A 106 12.81 -8.09 -7.56
N THR A 107 13.76 -7.48 -6.89
CA THR A 107 15.11 -7.27 -7.42
C THR A 107 16.20 -7.93 -6.59
N THR A 108 15.91 -8.26 -5.34
CA THR A 108 16.85 -8.88 -4.38
C THR A 108 16.22 -10.12 -3.76
N ASP A 109 16.96 -10.78 -2.86
CA ASP A 109 16.42 -11.86 -2.03
C ASP A 109 15.30 -11.38 -1.11
N GLN A 110 14.45 -12.31 -0.67
CA GLN A 110 13.31 -12.02 0.20
C GLN A 110 13.77 -11.42 1.53
N PRO A 111 13.28 -10.22 1.91
CA PRO A 111 13.61 -9.63 3.19
C PRO A 111 12.98 -10.41 4.34
N THR A 112 13.54 -10.26 5.53
CA THR A 112 12.94 -10.74 6.77
C THR A 112 12.21 -9.59 7.47
N ALA A 113 11.34 -9.93 8.43
CA ALA A 113 10.67 -8.93 9.28
C ALA A 113 11.55 -8.47 10.47
N HIS A 114 12.85 -8.84 10.49
CA HIS A 114 13.74 -8.43 11.57
C HIS A 114 13.89 -6.92 11.63
N GLY A 115 13.63 -6.33 12.79
CA GLY A 115 13.67 -4.88 12.99
C GLY A 115 12.44 -4.12 12.48
N VAL A 116 11.44 -4.81 11.91
CA VAL A 116 10.16 -4.19 11.54
C VAL A 116 9.22 -4.19 12.74
N HIS A 117 8.74 -3.01 13.14
CA HIS A 117 7.85 -2.85 14.28
C HIS A 117 6.39 -3.05 13.88
N ASP A 118 5.87 -2.21 12.97
CA ASP A 118 4.47 -2.30 12.51
C ASP A 118 4.37 -2.47 10.99
N PHE A 119 4.96 -1.54 10.24
CA PHE A 119 4.86 -1.45 8.79
C PHE A 119 6.21 -1.04 8.19
N CYS A 120 6.66 -1.77 7.17
CA CYS A 120 7.88 -1.44 6.45
C CYS A 120 7.65 -1.40 4.94
N PHE A 121 7.77 -0.22 4.34
CA PHE A 121 7.59 -0.02 2.91
C PHE A 121 8.80 -0.57 2.12
N LEU A 122 8.54 -1.30 1.04
CA LEU A 122 9.57 -2.02 0.27
C LEU A 122 9.87 -1.40 -1.10
N ASN A 123 9.10 -0.40 -1.53
CA ASN A 123 9.21 0.19 -2.88
C ASN A 123 9.50 1.69 -2.84
N MET A 124 10.43 2.12 -2.01
CA MET A 124 10.76 3.55 -1.89
C MET A 124 11.29 4.14 -3.20
N ASP A 125 12.19 3.42 -3.89
CA ASP A 125 12.76 3.89 -5.16
C ASP A 125 11.69 4.12 -6.23
N GLY A 126 10.75 3.18 -6.39
CA GLY A 126 9.67 3.28 -7.35
C GLY A 126 8.72 4.44 -7.06
N ALA A 127 8.41 4.64 -5.78
CA ALA A 127 7.48 5.68 -5.35
C ALA A 127 7.95 7.12 -5.64
N PHE A 128 9.27 7.33 -5.74
CA PHE A 128 9.84 8.67 -6.00
C PHE A 128 10.19 8.93 -7.46
N PHE A 129 10.22 7.90 -8.30
CA PHE A 129 10.58 8.03 -9.70
C PHE A 129 9.39 8.16 -10.66
N ASP A 130 8.14 8.12 -10.16
CA ASP A 130 6.97 8.41 -10.97
C ASP A 130 6.93 9.90 -11.35
N PRO A 131 7.13 10.24 -12.64
CA PRO A 131 7.11 11.63 -13.09
C PRO A 131 5.75 12.33 -12.93
N SER A 132 4.65 11.57 -12.81
CA SER A 132 3.31 12.12 -12.60
C SER A 132 3.08 12.60 -11.15
N ALA A 133 3.94 12.23 -10.23
CA ALA A 133 3.83 12.58 -8.82
C ALA A 133 4.41 13.97 -8.49
N LEU A 134 3.93 15.00 -9.17
CA LEU A 134 4.35 16.41 -8.97
C LEU A 134 4.32 16.86 -7.50
N ASN A 135 3.44 16.28 -6.70
CA ASN A 135 3.31 16.59 -5.26
C ASN A 135 4.38 15.92 -4.38
N LYS A 136 5.23 15.06 -4.94
CA LYS A 136 6.28 14.32 -4.23
C LYS A 136 7.68 14.90 -4.42
N THR A 137 7.82 16.10 -4.98
CA THR A 137 9.12 16.71 -5.32
C THR A 137 10.04 16.84 -4.11
N HIS A 138 9.50 17.20 -2.95
CA HIS A 138 10.29 17.33 -1.72
C HIS A 138 10.74 15.98 -1.17
N LEU A 139 9.91 14.96 -1.20
CA LEU A 139 10.28 13.59 -0.82
C LEU A 139 11.35 13.03 -1.75
N ARG A 140 11.23 13.27 -3.06
CA ARG A 140 12.22 12.88 -4.05
C ARG A 140 13.56 13.55 -3.79
N ALA A 141 13.58 14.85 -3.54
CA ALA A 141 14.78 15.59 -3.20
C ALA A 141 15.41 15.07 -1.90
N TRP A 142 14.59 14.78 -0.89
CA TRP A 142 15.06 14.16 0.34
C TRP A 142 15.68 12.79 0.05
N TRP A 143 14.98 11.92 -0.67
CA TRP A 143 15.48 10.59 -1.02
C TRP A 143 16.82 10.62 -1.73
N GLN A 144 16.97 11.51 -2.70
CA GLN A 144 18.21 11.65 -3.48
C GLN A 144 19.39 12.22 -2.68
N ASN A 145 19.14 13.05 -1.70
CA ASN A 145 20.16 13.75 -0.91
C ASN A 145 20.42 13.12 0.46
N HIS A 146 19.63 12.15 0.87
CA HIS A 146 19.79 11.48 2.17
C HIS A 146 20.80 10.34 2.09
N THR A 147 21.64 10.23 3.11
CA THR A 147 22.54 9.07 3.25
C THR A 147 21.75 7.93 3.90
N HIS A 148 21.34 6.96 3.08
CA HIS A 148 20.62 5.79 3.55
C HIS A 148 21.57 4.75 4.15
N LYS A 149 21.22 4.20 5.30
CA LYS A 149 21.89 3.03 5.87
C LYS A 149 21.26 1.77 5.32
N LEU A 150 22.00 0.67 5.26
CA LEU A 150 21.46 -0.62 4.86
C LEU A 150 20.47 -1.14 5.92
N GLY A 151 19.40 -1.80 5.48
CA GLY A 151 18.40 -2.42 6.33
C GLY A 151 17.17 -1.56 6.58
N VAL A 152 16.45 -1.89 7.65
CA VAL A 152 15.22 -1.20 8.06
C VAL A 152 15.55 0.18 8.63
N GLN A 153 14.84 1.18 8.16
CA GLN A 153 15.00 2.59 8.53
C GLN A 153 13.65 3.17 8.97
N GLU A 154 13.68 4.14 9.87
CA GLU A 154 12.50 4.94 10.20
C GLU A 154 12.08 5.82 9.03
N PHE A 155 10.78 5.92 8.82
CA PHE A 155 10.23 6.79 7.79
C PHE A 155 10.40 8.27 8.20
N PRO A 156 10.74 9.17 7.27
CA PRO A 156 11.00 10.57 7.61
C PRO A 156 9.71 11.31 7.99
N TYR A 157 9.46 11.45 9.27
CA TYR A 157 8.26 12.12 9.80
C TYR A 157 8.19 13.61 9.45
N ASN A 158 9.30 14.24 9.05
CA ASN A 158 9.36 15.66 8.71
C ASN A 158 8.89 15.99 7.29
N TYR A 159 8.46 14.99 6.52
CA TYR A 159 7.93 15.15 5.18
C TYR A 159 6.49 14.62 5.11
N PRO A 160 5.51 15.29 5.72
CA PRO A 160 4.14 14.88 5.58
C PRO A 160 3.73 15.08 4.12
N LEU A 161 3.37 14.02 3.41
CA LEU A 161 2.41 14.14 2.35
C LEU A 161 1.18 14.73 3.03
N ARG A 162 0.85 15.98 2.69
CA ARG A 162 -0.13 16.74 3.49
C ARG A 162 -1.51 16.12 3.32
N TYR A 163 -2.06 15.68 4.41
CA TYR A 163 -3.48 15.40 4.52
C TYR A 163 -4.33 16.64 4.27
N TYR A 164 -5.59 16.43 4.00
CA TYR A 164 -6.58 17.48 4.03
C TYR A 164 -6.55 18.17 5.39
N LYS A 165 -6.55 19.50 5.37
CA LYS A 165 -6.42 20.35 6.55
C LYS A 165 -7.40 20.00 7.70
N ASN A 166 -8.56 19.44 7.36
CA ASN A 166 -9.61 19.08 8.32
C ASN A 166 -9.63 17.60 8.69
N SER A 167 -8.73 16.78 8.16
CA SER A 167 -8.63 15.36 8.53
C SER A 167 -8.06 15.21 9.93
N ILE A 168 -8.51 14.18 10.67
CA ILE A 168 -7.92 13.79 11.96
C ILE A 168 -6.44 13.38 11.82
N TYR A 169 -6.00 13.02 10.61
CA TYR A 169 -4.62 12.63 10.30
C TYR A 169 -3.76 13.77 9.74
N PHE A 170 -4.23 15.01 9.78
CA PHE A 170 -3.59 16.17 9.14
C PHE A 170 -2.09 16.31 9.38
N ASN A 171 -1.63 16.01 10.58
CA ASN A 171 -0.22 16.13 10.97
C ASN A 171 0.56 14.81 10.86
N SER A 172 -0.02 13.78 10.29
CA SER A 172 0.62 12.46 10.19
C SER A 172 1.49 12.34 8.95
N ALA A 173 2.63 11.66 9.07
CA ALA A 173 3.39 11.21 7.92
C ALA A 173 2.67 10.04 7.25
N MET A 174 2.76 9.96 5.92
CA MET A 174 2.18 8.90 5.10
C MET A 174 3.25 8.22 4.27
N THR A 175 2.99 6.97 3.90
CA THR A 175 3.79 6.30 2.87
C THR A 175 3.48 6.86 1.48
N PRO A 176 4.42 6.77 0.53
CA PRO A 176 4.19 7.23 -0.85
C PRO A 176 3.26 6.31 -1.67
N GLY A 177 2.70 5.29 -1.05
CA GLY A 177 1.79 4.30 -1.63
C GLY A 177 1.78 3.02 -0.80
N THR A 178 1.06 2.00 -1.27
CA THR A 178 0.94 0.68 -0.62
C THR A 178 1.29 -0.48 -1.55
N SER A 179 2.12 -0.23 -2.58
CA SER A 179 2.42 -1.20 -3.63
C SER A 179 3.17 -2.45 -3.17
N ALA A 180 4.03 -2.34 -2.15
CA ALA A 180 4.68 -3.46 -1.50
C ALA A 180 5.16 -3.08 -0.10
N TYR A 181 4.84 -3.92 0.90
CA TYR A 181 5.24 -3.67 2.29
C TYR A 181 5.25 -4.95 3.14
N ILE A 182 5.99 -4.93 4.24
CA ILE A 182 5.87 -5.89 5.33
C ILE A 182 4.88 -5.34 6.34
N LEU A 183 3.94 -6.18 6.78
CA LEU A 183 3.02 -5.89 7.87
C LEU A 183 3.24 -6.90 9.00
N THR A 184 3.46 -6.40 10.21
CA THR A 184 3.57 -7.23 11.41
C THR A 184 2.20 -7.46 12.05
N VAL A 185 2.12 -8.40 12.99
CA VAL A 185 0.89 -8.64 13.77
C VAL A 185 0.48 -7.38 14.56
N SER A 186 1.45 -6.64 15.10
CA SER A 186 1.20 -5.35 15.76
C SER A 186 0.59 -4.33 14.80
N GLY A 187 1.22 -4.12 13.64
CA GLY A 187 0.73 -3.20 12.62
C GLY A 187 -0.65 -3.58 12.09
N ALA A 188 -0.89 -4.88 11.87
CA ALA A 188 -2.19 -5.40 11.43
C ALA A 188 -3.31 -5.09 12.43
N LYS A 189 -3.07 -5.29 13.73
CA LYS A 189 -4.04 -4.95 14.80
C LYS A 189 -4.33 -3.45 14.85
N LYS A 190 -3.29 -2.61 14.72
CA LYS A 190 -3.43 -1.14 14.68
C LYS A 190 -4.24 -0.68 13.46
N LEU A 191 -3.99 -1.27 12.28
CA LEU A 191 -4.72 -0.97 11.06
C LEU A 191 -6.19 -1.33 11.18
N LEU A 192 -6.53 -2.54 11.65
CA LEU A 192 -7.93 -2.95 11.85
C LEU A 192 -8.63 -2.11 12.92
N LYS A 193 -7.94 -1.70 13.98
CA LYS A 193 -8.52 -0.81 14.99
C LYS A 193 -8.77 0.60 14.45
N SER A 194 -7.92 1.10 13.56
CA SER A 194 -8.08 2.46 13.03
C SER A 194 -9.33 2.61 12.16
N VAL A 195 -9.77 1.56 11.44
CA VAL A 195 -10.99 1.64 10.62
C VAL A 195 -12.28 1.64 11.44
N GLU A 196 -12.23 1.31 12.73
CA GLU A 196 -13.38 1.46 13.63
C GLU A 196 -13.80 2.94 13.80
N ILE A 197 -12.86 3.88 13.63
CA ILE A 197 -13.14 5.32 13.64
C ILE A 197 -13.78 5.74 12.32
N GLY A 198 -13.38 5.12 11.22
CA GLY A 198 -13.92 5.35 9.88
C GLY A 198 -12.97 4.90 8.77
N LEU A 199 -13.55 4.55 7.63
CA LEU A 199 -12.82 4.12 6.44
C LEU A 199 -12.14 5.31 5.76
N GLU A 200 -10.86 5.17 5.44
CA GLU A 200 -10.07 6.11 4.65
C GLU A 200 -9.31 5.34 3.55
N GLN A 201 -8.91 6.00 2.48
CA GLN A 201 -8.07 5.42 1.44
C GLN A 201 -6.80 4.78 2.04
N SER A 202 -6.36 3.62 1.53
CA SER A 202 -5.24 2.86 2.11
C SER A 202 -3.96 3.66 2.29
N ASP A 203 -3.58 4.47 1.31
CA ASP A 203 -2.37 5.33 1.37
C ASP A 203 -2.46 6.40 2.47
N PHE A 204 -3.64 6.65 3.01
CA PHE A 204 -3.92 7.67 4.01
C PHE A 204 -4.15 7.08 5.41
N ILE A 205 -4.79 5.92 5.51
CA ILE A 205 -4.99 5.27 6.81
C ILE A 205 -3.71 4.63 7.34
N ILE A 206 -2.81 4.21 6.44
CA ILE A 206 -1.46 3.76 6.81
C ILE A 206 -0.57 4.99 7.00
N ASN A 207 -0.53 5.47 8.23
CA ASN A 207 0.15 6.72 8.58
C ASN A 207 0.76 6.68 9.98
N SER A 208 1.59 7.67 10.30
CA SER A 208 2.36 7.72 11.56
C SER A 208 1.54 7.93 12.84
N SER A 209 0.26 8.33 12.74
CA SER A 209 -0.65 8.38 13.89
C SER A 209 -1.30 7.03 14.17
N VAL A 210 -1.32 6.13 13.21
CA VAL A 210 -1.91 4.81 13.32
C VAL A 210 -0.86 3.77 13.70
N MET A 211 0.31 3.80 13.06
CA MET A 211 1.35 2.80 13.23
C MET A 211 2.74 3.37 12.98
N GLU A 212 3.76 2.67 13.43
CA GLU A 212 5.15 3.02 13.15
C GLU A 212 5.48 2.70 11.70
N LEU A 213 5.92 3.73 10.95
CA LEU A 213 6.27 3.61 9.55
C LEU A 213 7.77 3.48 9.39
N GLN A 214 8.18 2.47 8.64
CA GLN A 214 9.56 2.19 8.30
C GLN A 214 9.69 1.94 6.79
N TYR A 215 10.91 1.95 6.28
CA TYR A 215 11.23 1.52 4.92
C TYR A 215 12.48 0.65 4.90
N LEU A 216 12.62 -0.17 3.89
CA LEU A 216 13.81 -1.00 3.68
C LEU A 216 14.72 -0.39 2.62
N TYR A 217 16.02 -0.28 2.92
CA TYR A 217 17.02 0.18 1.96
C TYR A 217 18.16 -0.86 1.80
N PRO A 218 18.58 -1.17 0.56
CA PRO A 218 17.95 -0.75 -0.70
C PRO A 218 16.56 -1.37 -0.88
N SER A 219 15.72 -0.73 -1.70
CA SER A 219 14.37 -1.23 -2.00
C SER A 219 14.46 -2.60 -2.70
N PRO A 220 13.90 -3.68 -2.11
CA PRO A 220 13.92 -5.00 -2.73
C PRO A 220 12.92 -5.15 -3.88
N VAL A 221 12.05 -4.15 -4.05
CA VAL A 221 10.93 -4.15 -4.99
C VAL A 221 10.94 -2.86 -5.81
N LYS A 222 10.52 -2.92 -7.05
CA LYS A 222 10.30 -1.76 -7.92
C LYS A 222 9.05 -1.95 -8.78
N PHE A 223 8.47 -0.85 -9.24
CA PHE A 223 7.40 -0.91 -10.23
C PHE A 223 7.90 -1.56 -11.53
N GLN A 224 7.03 -2.34 -12.15
CA GLN A 224 7.23 -2.74 -13.53
C GLN A 224 7.26 -1.47 -14.39
N LYS A 225 8.06 -1.48 -15.47
CA LYS A 225 7.93 -0.49 -16.54
C LYS A 225 6.65 -0.82 -17.33
N VAL A 226 5.51 -0.46 -16.78
CA VAL A 226 4.20 -0.66 -17.38
C VAL A 226 3.74 0.66 -17.98
N ASN A 227 2.95 0.60 -19.04
CA ASN A 227 2.25 1.72 -19.61
C ASN A 227 1.52 2.48 -18.46
N PRO A 228 1.78 3.78 -18.25
CA PRO A 228 1.21 4.54 -17.12
C PRO A 228 -0.34 4.53 -17.08
N ASN A 229 -1.00 4.13 -18.16
CA ASN A 229 -2.45 3.94 -18.21
C ASN A 229 -2.93 2.66 -17.49
N LEU A 230 -2.04 1.77 -17.05
CA LEU A 230 -2.39 0.49 -16.41
C LEU A 230 -2.30 0.52 -14.89
N SER A 231 -1.65 1.52 -14.28
CA SER A 231 -1.44 1.62 -12.81
C SER A 231 -2.70 1.97 -12.00
N HIS A 232 -3.88 2.05 -12.63
CA HIS A 232 -5.15 2.44 -12.01
C HIS A 232 -6.22 1.34 -12.11
N ILE A 233 -5.83 0.08 -12.29
CA ILE A 233 -6.76 -1.02 -12.60
C ILE A 233 -7.38 -1.67 -11.33
N LEU A 234 -6.89 -1.33 -10.16
CA LEU A 234 -7.51 -1.76 -8.90
C LEU A 234 -8.65 -0.85 -8.48
#